data_d6e576866029c0b5977be8facfe90959
#
_entry.id   d6e576866029c0b5977be8facfe90959
#
_cell.length_a   1.000
_cell.length_b   1.000
_cell.length_c   1.000
_cell.angle_alpha   90.00
_cell.angle_beta   90.00
_cell.angle_gamma   90.00
#
_symmetry.space_group_name_H-M   'P 1'
#
loop_
_entity.id
_entity.type
_entity.pdbx_description
1 polymer ?
#
loop_
_entity_poly.entity_id
_entity_poly.type
_entity_poly.pdbx_seq_one_letter_code
_entity_poly.pdbx_strand_id
1 'polypeptide(L)'
;MLFFQRKTISVAASGPVLSSWTKRRPPCGGNRLPILMHSNQSKLFSTVETAPFDRSIKLKQRTRAAESSRKHCYNNPVQKPLTYDYFYREIARRLVDRLDDINIRRDNNNHGGGEGNCYGGFPLALEIGAGAGFVYEAIVDGLDEEEDELLLDADFVSYVSSGRGGVRKLVQLDSCSAMLHRDDHYSSTSNISRCETYKLIADEEGPFPFPDGTFDLVISSMAFHWINDLPRLLTEIKRVLKPDGCLLFALPGGNTLPELRSSLVLAELERTGGVSTHLGPYIDLSNVGTLLTGTGFKLPTIDVDDIQIGYPNMMVLMEHLGRMGEGNACLNRKERVGLGTFVGAACLYNELYPNDEDDGIVASAQIIYGIAWKEHNMQQQPLKRGSATHRMTDIR
;
A
#
# COMPACT_ATOMS: atom_id res chain seq x y z
N MET A 1 -20.30 -13.72 -2.79
CA MET A 1 -19.21 -14.66 -2.99
C MET A 1 -18.69 -14.41 -4.41
N LEU A 2 -17.81 -13.42 -4.56
CA LEU A 2 -17.22 -13.01 -5.84
C LEU A 2 -15.83 -13.65 -5.90
N PHE A 3 -15.63 -14.52 -6.87
CA PHE A 3 -14.33 -15.11 -7.19
C PHE A 3 -13.46 -14.04 -7.86
N PHE A 4 -12.42 -13.58 -7.20
CA PHE A 4 -11.38 -12.76 -7.81
C PHE A 4 -10.37 -13.68 -8.49
N GLN A 5 -10.23 -13.51 -9.79
CA GLN A 5 -9.17 -14.14 -10.59
C GLN A 5 -7.81 -13.53 -10.21
N ARG A 6 -6.81 -14.40 -9.98
CA ARG A 6 -5.41 -14.02 -9.89
C ARG A 6 -5.00 -13.30 -11.17
N LYS A 7 -4.58 -12.04 -11.07
CA LYS A 7 -3.98 -11.30 -12.19
C LYS A 7 -2.48 -11.26 -11.99
N THR A 8 -1.74 -11.86 -12.91
CA THR A 8 -0.29 -11.75 -13.02
C THR A 8 0.06 -10.46 -13.75
N ILE A 9 0.94 -9.64 -13.18
CA ILE A 9 1.47 -8.44 -13.84
C ILE A 9 2.84 -8.80 -14.40
N SER A 10 2.99 -8.82 -15.72
CA SER A 10 4.27 -8.99 -16.39
C SER A 10 4.93 -7.64 -16.62
N VAL A 11 6.12 -7.44 -16.09
CA VAL A 11 6.94 -6.23 -16.31
C VAL A 11 7.99 -6.55 -17.36
N ALA A 12 7.77 -6.10 -18.59
CA ALA A 12 8.77 -6.17 -19.64
C ALA A 12 9.91 -5.18 -19.35
N ALA A 13 11.07 -5.68 -18.94
CA ALA A 13 12.25 -4.87 -18.70
C ALA A 13 13.00 -4.62 -20.02
N SER A 14 12.87 -3.42 -20.57
CA SER A 14 13.78 -2.91 -21.62
C SER A 14 14.97 -2.20 -20.97
N GLY A 15 16.03 -2.96 -20.66
CA GLY A 15 17.32 -2.46 -20.24
C GLY A 15 18.45 -3.15 -21.01
N PRO A 16 19.65 -2.54 -21.16
CA PRO A 16 20.70 -3.09 -22.02
C PRO A 16 21.22 -4.42 -21.48
N VAL A 17 21.20 -5.40 -22.37
CA VAL A 17 21.69 -6.77 -22.17
C VAL A 17 23.22 -6.73 -22.05
N LEU A 18 23.76 -7.08 -20.90
CA LEU A 18 25.14 -7.51 -20.77
C LEU A 18 25.22 -9.01 -21.08
N SER A 19 25.73 -9.30 -22.26
CA SER A 19 25.94 -10.64 -22.79
C SER A 19 27.11 -11.36 -22.10
N SER A 20 26.94 -12.69 -22.02
CA SER A 20 27.93 -13.75 -21.87
C SER A 20 28.38 -14.14 -20.46
N TRP A 21 27.68 -15.18 -19.91
CA TRP A 21 28.33 -16.19 -19.09
C TRP A 21 27.88 -17.58 -19.51
N THR A 22 28.84 -18.42 -19.85
CA THR A 22 28.66 -19.76 -20.43
C THR A 22 28.15 -20.78 -19.41
N LYS A 23 27.13 -21.52 -19.82
CA LYS A 23 26.52 -22.65 -19.10
C LYS A 23 27.52 -23.80 -18.89
N ARG A 24 27.72 -24.23 -17.66
CA ARG A 24 28.08 -25.62 -17.33
C ARG A 24 27.11 -26.12 -16.26
N ARG A 25 26.34 -27.15 -16.56
CA ARG A 25 25.47 -27.85 -15.62
C ARG A 25 26.28 -28.88 -14.80
N PRO A 26 26.13 -28.96 -13.47
CA PRO A 26 26.47 -30.15 -12.70
C PRO A 26 25.26 -31.12 -12.63
N PRO A 27 25.50 -32.43 -12.40
CA PRO A 27 24.48 -33.46 -12.48
C PRO A 27 23.60 -33.53 -11.23
N CYS A 28 22.31 -33.85 -11.47
CA CYS A 28 21.27 -34.01 -10.46
C CYS A 28 21.47 -35.28 -9.63
N GLY A 29 21.35 -35.12 -8.30
CA GLY A 29 21.08 -36.20 -7.36
C GLY A 29 20.05 -35.70 -6.34
N GLY A 30 18.82 -36.23 -6.48
CA GLY A 30 17.69 -35.77 -5.67
C GLY A 30 17.70 -36.32 -4.24
N ASN A 31 17.39 -35.49 -3.29
CA ASN A 31 16.71 -35.86 -2.05
C ASN A 31 15.88 -34.67 -1.59
N ARG A 32 14.56 -34.81 -1.65
CA ARG A 32 13.62 -33.84 -1.09
C ARG A 32 13.62 -33.97 0.43
N LEU A 33 14.11 -32.97 1.14
CA LEU A 33 13.91 -32.81 2.57
C LEU A 33 12.55 -32.12 2.81
N PRO A 34 11.74 -32.59 3.78
CA PRO A 34 10.49 -31.95 4.13
C PRO A 34 10.76 -30.65 4.91
N ILE A 35 10.27 -29.53 4.36
CA ILE A 35 10.33 -28.23 5.04
C ILE A 35 9.23 -28.21 6.11
N LEU A 36 9.63 -28.45 7.36
CA LEU A 36 8.83 -28.17 8.55
C LEU A 36 9.09 -26.72 8.97
N MET A 37 8.35 -25.78 8.40
CA MET A 37 8.23 -24.44 8.94
C MET A 37 6.86 -24.26 9.58
N HIS A 38 6.73 -24.49 10.87
CA HIS A 38 5.58 -24.08 11.66
C HIS A 38 5.96 -22.96 12.62
N SER A 39 5.37 -21.83 12.37
CA SER A 39 4.83 -20.80 13.28
C SER A 39 5.42 -20.74 14.71
N ASN A 40 6.34 -19.83 14.93
CA ASN A 40 6.62 -19.28 16.25
C ASN A 40 7.01 -17.78 16.19
N GLN A 41 6.36 -17.00 15.29
CA GLN A 41 6.57 -15.55 15.25
C GLN A 41 5.56 -14.75 16.11
N SER A 42 4.53 -15.40 16.65
CA SER A 42 3.50 -14.71 17.45
C SER A 42 3.89 -14.34 18.88
N LYS A 43 5.11 -14.69 19.34
CA LYS A 43 5.57 -14.38 20.70
C LYS A 43 6.60 -13.25 20.82
N LEU A 44 6.95 -12.58 19.72
CA LEU A 44 7.96 -11.51 19.74
C LEU A 44 7.40 -10.11 19.99
N PHE A 45 6.09 -9.96 20.15
CA PHE A 45 5.44 -8.66 20.39
C PHE A 45 5.06 -8.36 21.85
N SER A 46 5.50 -9.17 22.81
CA SER A 46 5.32 -8.86 24.22
C SER A 46 6.65 -8.44 24.84
N THR A 47 6.72 -7.19 25.26
CA THR A 47 7.69 -6.62 26.20
C THR A 47 9.10 -6.31 25.71
N VAL A 48 9.25 -5.36 24.79
CA VAL A 48 10.38 -4.40 24.83
C VAL A 48 9.93 -3.12 24.09
N GLU A 49 10.01 -1.97 24.73
CA GLU A 49 9.78 -0.62 24.22
C GLU A 49 10.83 -0.18 23.18
N THR A 50 11.17 -0.99 22.20
CA THR A 50 12.07 -0.61 21.14
C THR A 50 11.34 -0.59 19.81
N ALA A 51 11.26 0.62 19.25
CA ALA A 51 10.77 0.83 17.90
C ALA A 51 11.42 -0.17 16.92
N PRO A 52 10.67 -0.90 16.08
CA PRO A 52 11.25 -1.87 15.15
C PRO A 52 12.05 -1.22 14.02
N PHE A 53 11.75 0.03 13.67
CA PHE A 53 12.31 0.71 12.51
C PHE A 53 13.12 1.96 12.84
N ASP A 54 14.22 2.14 12.12
CA ASP A 54 15.02 3.36 12.08
C ASP A 54 14.43 4.33 11.05
N ARG A 55 13.55 5.22 11.50
CA ARG A 55 12.89 6.20 10.63
C ARG A 55 13.87 7.17 9.96
N SER A 56 15.01 7.46 10.59
CA SER A 56 16.03 8.33 9.99
C SER A 56 16.67 7.70 8.75
N ILE A 57 16.88 6.39 8.79
CA ILE A 57 17.36 5.64 7.62
C ILE A 57 16.29 5.53 6.56
N LYS A 58 15.05 5.27 6.96
CA LYS A 58 13.93 5.24 6.00
C LYS A 58 13.78 6.57 5.27
N LEU A 59 13.85 7.68 5.98
CA LEU A 59 13.81 9.01 5.38
C LEU A 59 14.95 9.20 4.36
N LYS A 60 16.18 8.78 4.70
CA LYS A 60 17.33 8.85 3.77
C LYS A 60 17.12 7.97 2.54
N GLN A 61 16.57 6.76 2.69
CA GLN A 61 16.27 5.87 1.57
C GLN A 61 15.24 6.50 0.62
N ARG A 62 14.14 7.03 1.16
CA ARG A 62 13.09 7.72 0.40
C ARG A 62 13.63 8.99 -0.30
N THR A 63 14.45 9.78 0.38
CA THR A 63 15.09 10.95 -0.22
C THR A 63 15.97 10.55 -1.42
N ARG A 64 16.81 9.52 -1.28
CA ARG A 64 17.65 9.01 -2.37
C ARG A 64 16.83 8.47 -3.55
N ALA A 65 15.73 7.77 -3.27
CA ALA A 65 14.82 7.28 -4.28
C ALA A 65 14.21 8.44 -5.08
N ALA A 66 13.72 9.48 -4.41
CA ALA A 66 13.19 10.69 -5.04
C ALA A 66 14.22 11.43 -5.91
N GLU A 67 15.43 11.65 -5.38
CA GLU A 67 16.52 12.30 -6.12
C GLU A 67 16.98 11.48 -7.33
N SER A 68 17.01 10.15 -7.21
CA SER A 68 17.36 9.26 -8.31
C SER A 68 16.34 9.34 -9.44
N SER A 69 15.05 9.38 -9.11
CA SER A 69 13.99 9.55 -10.10
C SER A 69 14.09 10.90 -10.81
N ARG A 70 14.32 12.00 -10.08
CA ARG A 70 14.52 13.34 -10.67
C ARG A 70 15.69 13.42 -11.64
N LYS A 71 16.82 12.80 -11.33
CA LYS A 71 18.01 12.78 -12.23
C LYS A 71 17.72 12.07 -13.55
N HIS A 72 16.90 11.03 -13.51
CA HIS A 72 16.51 10.31 -14.73
C HIS A 72 15.63 11.18 -15.64
N CYS A 73 14.74 11.97 -15.03
CA CYS A 73 13.86 12.90 -15.74
C CYS A 73 14.61 14.07 -16.40
N TYR A 74 15.64 14.58 -15.74
CA TYR A 74 16.42 15.70 -16.27
C TYR A 74 17.12 15.37 -17.61
N ASN A 75 17.47 14.10 -17.80
CA ASN A 75 18.07 13.61 -19.03
C ASN A 75 17.06 13.31 -20.15
N ASN A 76 15.75 13.29 -19.86
CA ASN A 76 14.71 13.02 -20.84
C ASN A 76 13.39 13.75 -20.48
N PRO A 77 13.31 15.08 -20.72
CA PRO A 77 12.20 15.92 -20.23
C PRO A 77 10.84 15.66 -20.88
N VAL A 78 10.80 14.87 -21.95
CA VAL A 78 9.56 14.61 -22.74
C VAL A 78 8.83 13.34 -22.25
N GLN A 79 9.48 12.45 -21.53
CA GLN A 79 8.85 11.23 -21.01
C GLN A 79 8.80 11.31 -19.48
N LYS A 80 7.59 11.27 -18.90
CA LYS A 80 7.41 10.89 -17.50
C LYS A 80 8.22 9.60 -17.31
N PRO A 81 9.21 9.55 -16.41
CA PRO A 81 10.11 8.41 -16.35
C PRO A 81 9.29 7.14 -16.20
N LEU A 82 9.67 6.09 -16.89
CA LEU A 82 9.30 4.71 -16.56
C LEU A 82 9.84 4.47 -15.16
N THR A 83 9.05 4.86 -14.18
CA THR A 83 9.46 4.89 -12.80
C THR A 83 9.23 3.51 -12.22
N TYR A 84 10.04 3.18 -11.27
CA TYR A 84 9.89 2.00 -10.42
C TYR A 84 8.60 2.06 -9.57
N ASP A 85 7.69 3.02 -9.84
CA ASP A 85 6.49 3.33 -9.07
C ASP A 85 5.26 2.49 -9.49
N TYR A 86 5.39 1.61 -10.48
CA TYR A 86 4.29 0.79 -11.01
C TYR A 86 3.51 0.06 -9.91
N PHE A 87 4.20 -0.42 -8.88
CA PHE A 87 3.60 -1.12 -7.77
C PHE A 87 2.75 -0.19 -6.90
N TYR A 88 3.28 0.98 -6.53
CA TYR A 88 2.53 1.97 -5.75
C TYR A 88 1.31 2.50 -6.50
N ARG A 89 1.44 2.74 -7.82
CA ARG A 89 0.31 3.18 -8.66
C ARG A 89 -0.79 2.14 -8.70
N GLU A 90 -0.44 0.88 -8.90
CA GLU A 90 -1.42 -0.21 -8.93
C GLU A 90 -2.12 -0.38 -7.58
N ILE A 91 -1.39 -0.30 -6.45
CA ILE A 91 -1.99 -0.37 -5.12
C ILE A 91 -2.90 0.83 -4.84
N ALA A 92 -2.46 2.04 -5.20
CA ALA A 92 -3.26 3.25 -5.05
C ALA A 92 -4.55 3.19 -5.87
N ARG A 93 -4.48 2.72 -7.13
CA ARG A 93 -5.65 2.52 -7.99
C ARG A 93 -6.64 1.54 -7.37
N ARG A 94 -6.18 0.35 -6.92
CA ARG A 94 -7.04 -0.63 -6.23
C ARG A 94 -7.62 -0.10 -4.93
N LEU A 95 -6.89 0.74 -4.22
CA LEU A 95 -7.37 1.37 -2.99
C LEU A 95 -8.49 2.37 -3.28
N VAL A 96 -8.33 3.20 -4.31
CA VAL A 96 -9.33 4.18 -4.75
C VAL A 96 -10.56 3.51 -5.37
N ASP A 97 -10.39 2.38 -6.09
CA ASP A 97 -11.53 1.57 -6.58
C ASP A 97 -12.49 1.17 -5.44
N ARG A 98 -11.95 0.86 -4.25
CA ARG A 98 -12.77 0.55 -3.06
C ARG A 98 -13.51 1.76 -2.50
N LEU A 99 -13.04 2.96 -2.79
CA LEU A 99 -13.69 4.20 -2.38
C LEU A 99 -15.02 4.41 -3.11
N ASP A 100 -15.10 4.02 -4.36
CA ASP A 100 -16.34 4.12 -5.15
C ASP A 100 -17.43 3.19 -4.60
N ASP A 101 -17.06 1.99 -4.15
CA ASP A 101 -17.98 1.05 -3.49
C ASP A 101 -18.59 1.63 -2.19
N ILE A 102 -17.83 2.45 -1.47
CA ILE A 102 -18.29 3.10 -0.23
C ILE A 102 -19.32 4.17 -0.54
N ASN A 103 -19.13 4.96 -1.56
CA ASN A 103 -20.05 6.04 -1.97
C ASN A 103 -21.42 5.52 -2.38
N ILE A 104 -21.48 4.45 -3.16
CA ILE A 104 -22.73 3.81 -3.59
C ILE A 104 -23.58 3.42 -2.37
N ARG A 105 -22.97 2.94 -1.30
CA ARG A 105 -23.68 2.56 -0.07
C ARG A 105 -24.20 3.76 0.71
N ARG A 106 -23.50 4.90 0.69
CA ARG A 106 -23.98 6.13 1.36
C ARG A 106 -25.21 6.72 0.70
N ASP A 107 -25.26 6.73 -0.63
CA ASP A 107 -26.39 7.26 -1.39
C ASP A 107 -27.69 6.47 -1.17
N ASN A 108 -27.57 5.14 -1.04
CA ASN A 108 -28.73 4.27 -0.80
C ASN A 108 -29.35 4.39 0.62
N ASN A 109 -28.59 4.88 1.60
CA ASN A 109 -29.08 5.03 2.97
C ASN A 109 -29.73 6.40 3.25
N ASN A 110 -29.63 7.36 2.33
CA ASN A 110 -30.12 8.74 2.53
C ASN A 110 -31.52 9.00 1.99
N HIS A 111 -32.38 7.97 1.79
CA HIS A 111 -33.79 8.13 1.43
C HIS A 111 -34.71 8.60 2.57
N GLY A 112 -34.18 9.25 3.62
CA GLY A 112 -34.96 9.91 4.67
C GLY A 112 -34.99 11.42 4.48
N GLY A 113 -36.09 11.95 3.94
CA GLY A 113 -36.31 13.33 3.58
C GLY A 113 -35.91 14.38 4.64
N GLY A 114 -34.86 15.09 4.33
CA GLY A 114 -34.43 16.35 4.94
C GLY A 114 -33.67 17.13 3.89
N GLU A 115 -34.01 18.41 3.71
CA GLU A 115 -33.34 19.36 2.82
C GLU A 115 -31.86 19.58 3.23
N GLY A 116 -30.99 18.62 2.92
CA GLY A 116 -29.55 18.72 3.18
C GLY A 116 -28.83 17.92 2.10
N ASN A 117 -28.02 18.61 1.30
CA ASN A 117 -27.13 18.17 0.23
C ASN A 117 -26.94 16.65 0.12
N CYS A 118 -27.66 16.04 -0.82
CA CYS A 118 -27.66 14.61 -1.12
C CYS A 118 -26.40 14.11 -1.86
N TYR A 119 -25.28 14.81 -1.76
CA TYR A 119 -24.04 14.41 -2.43
C TYR A 119 -23.15 13.64 -1.45
N GLY A 120 -23.31 12.32 -1.43
CA GLY A 120 -22.63 11.39 -0.55
C GLY A 120 -21.18 11.14 -0.91
N GLY A 121 -20.30 12.11 -0.77
CA GLY A 121 -18.87 11.98 -0.99
C GLY A 121 -18.04 12.31 0.26
N PHE A 122 -16.72 12.27 0.10
CA PHE A 122 -15.73 12.65 1.09
C PHE A 122 -15.05 13.98 0.70
N PRO A 123 -15.72 15.14 0.86
CA PRO A 123 -15.25 16.42 0.29
C PRO A 123 -13.88 16.86 0.80
N LEU A 124 -13.49 16.48 2.01
CA LEU A 124 -12.18 16.82 2.58
C LEU A 124 -11.48 15.55 3.07
N ALA A 125 -10.41 15.17 2.39
CA ALA A 125 -9.60 13.99 2.69
C ALA A 125 -8.20 14.36 3.18
N LEU A 126 -7.63 13.50 4.06
CA LEU A 126 -6.24 13.53 4.47
C LEU A 126 -5.54 12.27 3.96
N GLU A 127 -4.48 12.42 3.18
CA GLU A 127 -3.59 11.35 2.77
C GLU A 127 -2.37 11.32 3.70
N ILE A 128 -2.12 10.17 4.36
CA ILE A 128 -0.99 9.97 5.26
C ILE A 128 0.07 9.13 4.57
N GLY A 129 1.31 9.64 4.53
CA GLY A 129 2.41 9.03 3.79
C GLY A 129 2.20 9.13 2.28
N ALA A 130 1.84 10.33 1.81
CA ALA A 130 1.43 10.60 0.43
C ALA A 130 2.48 10.26 -0.63
N GLY A 131 3.75 10.18 -0.25
CA GLY A 131 4.83 9.87 -1.18
C GLY A 131 4.89 10.85 -2.33
N ALA A 132 4.84 10.33 -3.56
CA ALA A 132 4.85 11.16 -4.77
C ALA A 132 3.42 11.50 -5.29
N GLY A 133 2.37 11.17 -4.52
CA GLY A 133 0.99 11.53 -4.85
C GLY A 133 0.23 10.49 -5.68
N PHE A 134 0.53 9.21 -5.52
CA PHE A 134 -0.12 8.15 -6.30
C PHE A 134 -1.61 7.99 -6.02
N VAL A 135 -2.05 8.25 -4.78
CA VAL A 135 -3.48 8.25 -4.44
C VAL A 135 -4.17 9.45 -5.10
N TYR A 136 -3.53 10.62 -5.14
CA TYR A 136 -4.05 11.76 -5.87
C TYR A 136 -4.22 11.44 -7.37
N GLU A 137 -3.19 10.85 -8.00
CA GLU A 137 -3.27 10.42 -9.39
C GLU A 137 -4.48 9.49 -9.58
N ALA A 138 -4.65 8.47 -8.74
CA ALA A 138 -5.76 7.52 -8.83
C ALA A 138 -7.15 8.15 -8.57
N ILE A 139 -7.24 9.20 -7.76
CA ILE A 139 -8.48 9.95 -7.52
C ILE A 139 -8.89 10.77 -8.76
N VAL A 140 -7.90 11.29 -9.49
CA VAL A 140 -8.13 12.15 -10.66
C VAL A 140 -8.21 11.35 -11.94
N ASP A 141 -7.44 10.23 -12.07
CA ASP A 141 -7.46 9.34 -13.22
C ASP A 141 -8.79 8.57 -13.30
N GLY A 142 -9.33 8.41 -14.52
CA GLY A 142 -10.54 7.62 -14.79
C GLY A 142 -11.84 8.43 -14.80
N LEU A 143 -11.74 9.75 -14.72
CA LEU A 143 -12.86 10.65 -15.03
C LEU A 143 -12.69 11.05 -16.50
N ASP A 144 -13.29 10.26 -17.40
CA ASP A 144 -13.17 10.45 -18.83
C ASP A 144 -13.69 11.83 -19.25
N GLU A 145 -12.94 12.49 -20.13
CA GLU A 145 -13.27 13.82 -20.70
C GLU A 145 -14.56 13.80 -21.53
N GLU A 146 -15.08 12.60 -21.88
CA GLU A 146 -16.22 12.41 -22.77
C GLU A 146 -17.59 12.61 -22.08
N GLU A 147 -17.68 12.57 -20.76
CA GLU A 147 -18.95 12.80 -20.04
C GLU A 147 -19.26 14.29 -19.80
N ASP A 148 -18.30 15.19 -19.98
CA ASP A 148 -18.45 16.62 -19.68
C ASP A 148 -19.35 17.39 -20.70
N GLU A 149 -19.70 16.81 -21.86
CA GLU A 149 -20.40 17.53 -22.91
C GLU A 149 -21.93 17.37 -22.90
N LEU A 150 -22.50 16.50 -22.06
CA LEU A 150 -23.90 16.08 -22.23
C LEU A 150 -24.88 16.45 -21.09
N LEU A 151 -24.47 17.06 -19.97
CA LEU A 151 -25.40 17.28 -18.86
C LEU A 151 -25.30 18.70 -18.25
N LEU A 152 -26.28 19.53 -18.57
CA LEU A 152 -26.40 20.95 -18.17
C LEU A 152 -27.14 21.20 -16.86
N ASP A 153 -27.31 20.20 -15.98
CA ASP A 153 -27.90 20.41 -14.66
C ASP A 153 -26.86 20.88 -13.64
N ALA A 154 -27.12 22.04 -13.02
CA ALA A 154 -26.17 22.66 -12.08
C ALA A 154 -25.82 21.78 -10.88
N ASP A 155 -26.71 20.88 -10.50
CA ASP A 155 -26.51 19.92 -9.41
C ASP A 155 -25.59 18.76 -9.82
N PHE A 156 -25.66 18.34 -11.08
CA PHE A 156 -24.76 17.33 -11.66
C PHE A 156 -23.36 17.89 -11.91
N VAL A 157 -23.24 19.15 -12.35
CA VAL A 157 -21.93 19.85 -12.52
C VAL A 157 -21.13 19.85 -11.23
N SER A 158 -21.77 19.93 -10.06
CA SER A 158 -21.06 19.89 -8.76
C SER A 158 -20.50 18.49 -8.43
N TYR A 159 -21.10 17.43 -8.95
CA TYR A 159 -20.61 16.04 -8.79
C TYR A 159 -19.47 15.74 -9.77
N VAL A 160 -19.62 16.12 -11.04
CA VAL A 160 -18.59 15.97 -12.09
C VAL A 160 -17.31 16.76 -11.78
N SER A 161 -17.39 17.82 -10.99
CA SER A 161 -16.25 18.62 -10.57
C SER A 161 -15.47 18.07 -9.36
N SER A 162 -15.78 16.86 -8.88
CA SER A 162 -15.06 16.21 -7.77
C SER A 162 -14.26 15.01 -8.28
N GLY A 163 -13.16 14.66 -7.58
CA GLY A 163 -12.42 13.42 -7.78
C GLY A 163 -13.25 12.20 -7.37
N ARG A 164 -12.75 11.00 -7.68
CA ARG A 164 -13.36 9.73 -7.28
C ARG A 164 -13.64 9.74 -5.77
N GLY A 165 -14.71 9.11 -5.36
CA GLY A 165 -15.18 9.15 -3.98
C GLY A 165 -15.73 10.51 -3.53
N GLY A 166 -15.98 11.46 -4.44
CA GLY A 166 -16.47 12.81 -4.12
C GLY A 166 -15.41 13.67 -3.43
N VAL A 167 -14.11 13.35 -3.57
CA VAL A 167 -13.02 14.10 -2.96
C VAL A 167 -12.81 15.41 -3.72
N ARG A 168 -12.97 16.54 -3.04
CA ARG A 168 -12.77 17.88 -3.58
C ARG A 168 -11.46 18.49 -3.12
N LYS A 169 -11.05 18.18 -1.89
CA LYS A 169 -9.80 18.69 -1.29
C LYS A 169 -9.05 17.54 -0.66
N LEU A 170 -7.78 17.41 -1.02
CA LEU A 170 -6.87 16.41 -0.49
C LEU A 170 -5.68 17.09 0.19
N VAL A 171 -5.52 16.85 1.49
CA VAL A 171 -4.32 17.25 2.22
C VAL A 171 -3.34 16.10 2.19
N GLN A 172 -2.19 16.28 1.55
CA GLN A 172 -1.13 15.28 1.43
C GLN A 172 -0.08 15.50 2.51
N LEU A 173 0.02 14.58 3.46
CA LEU A 173 0.97 14.62 4.57
C LEU A 173 2.07 13.57 4.36
N ASP A 174 3.33 14.00 4.45
CA ASP A 174 4.48 13.11 4.36
C ASP A 174 5.69 13.70 5.10
N SER A 175 6.48 12.85 5.75
CA SER A 175 7.73 13.27 6.41
C SER A 175 8.87 13.51 5.42
N CYS A 176 8.81 12.93 4.21
CA CYS A 176 9.83 13.05 3.18
C CYS A 176 9.50 14.15 2.18
N SER A 177 9.97 15.37 2.43
CA SER A 177 9.81 16.52 1.52
C SER A 177 10.25 16.22 0.09
N ALA A 178 11.36 15.48 -0.09
CA ALA A 178 11.88 15.15 -1.42
C ALA A 178 10.92 14.26 -2.22
N MET A 179 10.20 13.34 -1.55
CA MET A 179 9.16 12.52 -2.18
C MET A 179 7.90 13.34 -2.45
N LEU A 180 7.43 14.10 -1.47
CA LEU A 180 6.19 14.87 -1.56
C LEU A 180 6.22 15.89 -2.71
N HIS A 181 7.39 16.44 -3.03
CA HIS A 181 7.59 17.41 -4.10
C HIS A 181 8.32 16.83 -5.31
N ARG A 182 8.39 15.49 -5.44
CA ARG A 182 9.15 14.84 -6.50
C ARG A 182 8.64 15.20 -7.89
N ASP A 183 7.34 15.17 -8.06
CA ASP A 183 6.67 15.25 -9.35
C ASP A 183 5.97 16.59 -9.62
N ASP A 184 6.21 17.62 -8.78
CA ASP A 184 5.61 18.96 -8.94
C ASP A 184 5.86 19.62 -10.30
N HIS A 185 6.96 19.26 -10.97
CA HIS A 185 7.32 19.79 -12.30
C HIS A 185 6.53 19.15 -13.44
N TYR A 186 5.84 18.02 -13.17
CA TYR A 186 5.07 17.27 -14.16
C TYR A 186 3.57 17.48 -14.01
N SER A 187 3.13 18.28 -13.04
CA SER A 187 1.72 18.65 -12.89
C SER A 187 1.27 19.31 -14.19
N SER A 188 0.50 18.54 -14.96
CA SER A 188 -0.01 18.97 -16.26
C SER A 188 -0.79 20.28 -16.11
N THR A 189 -0.58 21.17 -17.06
CA THR A 189 -1.27 22.44 -17.27
C THR A 189 -2.76 22.28 -17.61
N SER A 190 -3.41 21.16 -17.26
CA SER A 190 -4.85 21.03 -17.38
C SER A 190 -5.51 21.95 -16.35
N ASN A 191 -6.10 23.04 -16.83
CA ASN A 191 -6.68 24.12 -16.05
C ASN A 191 -7.93 23.72 -15.23
N ILE A 192 -8.30 22.47 -15.18
CA ILE A 192 -9.43 21.96 -14.40
C ILE A 192 -8.90 20.93 -13.42
N SER A 193 -8.43 21.42 -12.26
CA SER A 193 -8.13 20.54 -11.14
C SER A 193 -9.43 20.12 -10.47
N ARG A 194 -9.88 18.89 -10.72
CA ARG A 194 -11.09 18.30 -10.10
C ARG A 194 -10.92 18.06 -8.60
N CYS A 195 -9.68 18.05 -8.10
CA CYS A 195 -9.34 17.88 -6.69
C CYS A 195 -8.23 18.87 -6.30
N GLU A 196 -8.54 19.76 -5.37
CA GLU A 196 -7.58 20.74 -4.83
C GLU A 196 -6.64 20.05 -3.85
N THR A 197 -5.32 20.19 -4.03
CA THR A 197 -4.31 19.54 -3.19
C THR A 197 -3.53 20.52 -2.33
N TYR A 198 -3.26 20.11 -1.08
CA TYR A 198 -2.42 20.84 -0.13
C TYR A 198 -1.33 19.90 0.38
N LYS A 199 -0.07 20.30 0.27
CA LYS A 199 1.08 19.49 0.71
C LYS A 199 1.57 19.96 2.08
N LEU A 200 1.70 19.01 3.01
CA LEU A 200 2.17 19.27 4.38
C LEU A 200 3.32 18.34 4.73
N ILE A 201 4.47 18.90 5.06
CA ILE A 201 5.60 18.15 5.59
C ILE A 201 5.42 18.01 7.09
N ALA A 202 5.09 16.81 7.56
CA ALA A 202 4.93 16.50 8.97
C ALA A 202 5.28 15.03 9.25
N ASP A 203 5.59 14.73 10.51
CA ASP A 203 5.85 13.35 10.94
C ASP A 203 4.54 12.60 11.08
N GLU A 204 4.43 11.43 10.44
CA GLU A 204 3.26 10.56 10.49
C GLU A 204 3.02 10.00 11.91
N GLU A 205 4.05 9.90 12.75
CA GLU A 205 3.95 9.49 14.17
C GLU A 205 3.72 10.66 15.12
N GLY A 206 3.81 11.89 14.62
CA GLY A 206 3.58 13.11 15.40
C GLY A 206 2.10 13.38 15.66
N PRO A 207 1.78 14.37 16.52
CA PRO A 207 0.44 14.90 16.57
C PRO A 207 0.15 15.68 15.29
N PHE A 208 -1.00 15.43 14.67
CA PHE A 208 -1.38 16.16 13.47
C PHE A 208 -1.82 17.60 13.78
N PRO A 209 -1.36 18.59 13.01
CA PRO A 209 -1.69 20.01 13.24
C PRO A 209 -3.11 20.37 12.77
N PHE A 210 -4.07 19.46 13.01
CA PHE A 210 -5.46 19.66 12.62
C PHE A 210 -6.38 19.55 13.83
N PRO A 211 -7.47 20.33 13.86
CA PRO A 211 -8.52 20.20 14.88
C PRO A 211 -9.18 18.82 14.86
N ASP A 212 -9.84 18.48 15.96
CA ASP A 212 -10.66 17.28 16.05
C ASP A 212 -11.82 17.33 15.06
N GLY A 213 -12.12 16.20 14.44
CA GLY A 213 -13.28 16.09 13.55
C GLY A 213 -13.19 16.95 12.29
N THR A 214 -12.00 17.10 11.70
CA THR A 214 -11.77 17.90 10.49
C THR A 214 -12.10 17.15 9.20
N PHE A 215 -11.67 15.90 9.07
CA PHE A 215 -11.68 15.17 7.80
C PHE A 215 -12.86 14.20 7.68
N ASP A 216 -13.39 14.07 6.48
CA ASP A 216 -14.40 13.08 6.13
C ASP A 216 -13.78 11.71 5.85
N LEU A 217 -12.57 11.71 5.26
CA LEU A 217 -11.79 10.56 4.88
C LEU A 217 -10.33 10.73 5.33
N VAL A 218 -9.75 9.67 5.87
CA VAL A 218 -8.30 9.51 5.95
C VAL A 218 -7.91 8.33 5.06
N ILE A 219 -6.98 8.55 4.14
CA ILE A 219 -6.50 7.53 3.20
C ILE A 219 -5.00 7.35 3.35
N SER A 220 -4.50 6.11 3.23
CA SER A 220 -3.07 5.82 3.27
C SER A 220 -2.73 4.63 2.38
N SER A 221 -1.80 4.82 1.46
CA SER A 221 -1.31 3.77 0.58
C SER A 221 0.16 3.47 0.88
N MET A 222 0.46 2.24 1.27
CA MET A 222 1.83 1.73 1.45
C MET A 222 2.71 2.58 2.39
N ALA A 223 2.14 3.13 3.49
CA ALA A 223 2.90 3.92 4.45
C ALA A 223 2.90 3.33 5.87
N PHE A 224 1.81 2.74 6.33
CA PHE A 224 1.65 2.31 7.73
C PHE A 224 2.62 1.23 8.19
N HIS A 225 3.18 0.44 7.28
CA HIS A 225 4.15 -0.61 7.62
C HIS A 225 5.52 -0.10 8.07
N TRP A 226 5.77 1.22 7.98
CA TRP A 226 6.98 1.87 8.50
C TRP A 226 6.75 2.65 9.79
N ILE A 227 5.55 2.57 10.35
CA ILE A 227 5.19 3.24 11.59
C ILE A 227 5.52 2.36 12.78
N ASN A 228 6.22 2.91 13.77
CA ASN A 228 6.60 2.19 14.98
C ASN A 228 5.44 2.04 15.96
N ASP A 229 4.60 3.06 16.09
CA ASP A 229 3.45 3.09 17.01
C ASP A 229 2.12 3.23 16.25
N LEU A 230 1.69 2.14 15.63
CA LEU A 230 0.40 2.09 14.92
C LEU A 230 -0.82 2.39 15.80
N PRO A 231 -0.92 1.90 17.06
CA PRO A 231 -2.03 2.24 17.95
C PRO A 231 -2.16 3.75 18.18
N ARG A 232 -1.04 4.43 18.38
CA ARG A 232 -1.02 5.90 18.56
C ARG A 232 -1.45 6.62 17.28
N LEU A 233 -0.92 6.20 16.11
CA LEU A 233 -1.32 6.75 14.82
C LEU A 233 -2.81 6.59 14.60
N LEU A 234 -3.38 5.39 14.81
CA LEU A 234 -4.80 5.13 14.65
C LEU A 234 -5.67 5.97 15.61
N THR A 235 -5.19 6.20 16.83
CA THR A 235 -5.86 7.08 17.79
C THR A 235 -5.88 8.53 17.28
N GLU A 236 -4.79 8.99 16.72
CA GLU A 236 -4.67 10.34 16.15
C GLU A 236 -5.53 10.49 14.88
N ILE A 237 -5.55 9.49 14.01
CA ILE A 237 -6.45 9.43 12.85
C ILE A 237 -7.91 9.53 13.32
N LYS A 238 -8.30 8.75 14.34
CA LYS A 238 -9.65 8.79 14.89
C LYS A 238 -10.01 10.18 15.45
N ARG A 239 -9.04 10.89 16.06
CA ARG A 239 -9.23 12.25 16.55
C ARG A 239 -9.62 13.21 15.43
N VAL A 240 -8.83 13.21 14.33
CA VAL A 240 -9.02 14.16 13.22
C VAL A 240 -10.17 13.82 12.29
N LEU A 241 -10.64 12.56 12.28
CA LEU A 241 -11.84 12.16 11.54
C LEU A 241 -13.10 12.77 12.16
N LYS A 242 -14.04 13.19 11.32
CA LYS A 242 -15.42 13.52 11.72
C LYS A 242 -16.13 12.28 12.27
N PRO A 243 -17.18 12.43 13.11
CA PRO A 243 -18.09 11.32 13.39
C PRO A 243 -18.61 10.71 12.08
N ASP A 244 -18.65 9.39 11.97
CA ASP A 244 -18.94 8.64 10.73
C ASP A 244 -17.93 8.88 9.59
N GLY A 245 -16.75 9.42 9.89
CA GLY A 245 -15.64 9.53 8.96
C GLY A 245 -14.97 8.18 8.71
N CYS A 246 -14.42 8.01 7.51
CA CYS A 246 -13.82 6.77 7.02
C CYS A 246 -12.30 6.80 7.11
N LEU A 247 -11.72 5.69 7.57
CA LEU A 247 -10.30 5.35 7.36
C LEU A 247 -10.21 4.28 6.29
N LEU A 248 -9.44 4.53 5.23
CA LEU A 248 -9.14 3.61 4.14
C LEU A 248 -7.64 3.48 3.97
N PHE A 249 -7.10 2.26 3.98
CA PHE A 249 -5.66 2.06 3.85
C PHE A 249 -5.27 0.77 3.13
N ALA A 250 -4.06 0.78 2.57
CA ALA A 250 -3.39 -0.39 2.03
C ALA A 250 -1.99 -0.53 2.63
N LEU A 251 -1.61 -1.74 3.02
CA LEU A 251 -0.27 -2.03 3.55
C LEU A 251 0.17 -3.46 3.21
N PRO A 252 1.48 -3.75 3.13
CA PRO A 252 1.97 -5.09 2.89
C PRO A 252 1.72 -5.99 4.10
N GLY A 253 1.17 -7.17 3.83
CA GLY A 253 0.91 -8.23 4.80
C GLY A 253 2.10 -9.13 5.07
N GLY A 254 1.99 -10.00 6.08
CA GLY A 254 3.04 -10.89 6.57
C GLY A 254 3.66 -11.79 5.50
N ASN A 255 2.89 -12.14 4.48
CA ASN A 255 3.33 -13.01 3.38
C ASN A 255 3.85 -12.21 2.16
N THR A 256 4.47 -11.04 2.39
CA THR A 256 5.13 -10.25 1.34
C THR A 256 6.58 -10.66 1.19
N LEU A 257 7.02 -10.90 -0.06
CA LEU A 257 8.36 -11.32 -0.47
C LEU A 257 8.90 -12.54 0.30
N PRO A 258 8.12 -13.61 0.48
CA PRO A 258 8.58 -14.81 1.19
C PRO A 258 9.74 -15.49 0.45
N GLU A 259 9.77 -15.41 -0.88
CA GLU A 259 10.81 -15.98 -1.74
C GLU A 259 12.17 -15.30 -1.48
N LEU A 260 12.18 -13.95 -1.45
CA LEU A 260 13.37 -13.16 -1.16
C LEU A 260 13.87 -13.40 0.26
N ARG A 261 12.94 -13.46 1.22
CA ARG A 261 13.24 -13.74 2.64
C ARG A 261 13.90 -15.10 2.80
N SER A 262 13.30 -16.16 2.23
CA SER A 262 13.80 -17.53 2.33
C SER A 262 15.17 -17.68 1.70
N SER A 263 15.36 -17.13 0.49
CA SER A 263 16.63 -17.21 -0.22
C SER A 263 17.77 -16.51 0.51
N LEU A 264 17.52 -15.32 1.09
CA LEU A 264 18.50 -14.58 1.88
C LEU A 264 18.85 -15.30 3.19
N VAL A 265 17.84 -15.84 3.90
CA VAL A 265 18.03 -16.58 5.15
C VAL A 265 18.85 -17.85 4.92
N LEU A 266 18.54 -18.64 3.89
CA LEU A 266 19.26 -19.86 3.56
C LEU A 266 20.72 -19.57 3.17
N ALA A 267 20.94 -18.56 2.32
CA ALA A 267 22.29 -18.19 1.93
C ALA A 267 23.14 -17.64 3.09
N GLU A 268 22.51 -16.91 4.01
CA GLU A 268 23.21 -16.38 5.18
C GLU A 268 23.53 -17.47 6.18
N LEU A 269 22.60 -18.39 6.43
CA LEU A 269 22.80 -19.54 7.32
C LEU A 269 23.97 -20.41 6.84
N GLU A 270 24.05 -20.69 5.53
CA GLU A 270 25.13 -21.48 4.94
C GLU A 270 26.48 -20.78 5.09
N ARG A 271 26.55 -19.48 4.86
CA ARG A 271 27.81 -18.74 4.75
C ARG A 271 28.34 -18.19 6.06
N THR A 272 27.45 -17.79 6.97
CA THR A 272 27.82 -17.12 8.22
C THR A 272 27.38 -17.87 9.47
N GLY A 273 26.59 -18.93 9.31
CA GLY A 273 26.05 -19.71 10.42
C GLY A 273 25.03 -18.98 11.29
N GLY A 274 24.54 -17.83 10.83
CA GLY A 274 23.56 -17.00 11.54
C GLY A 274 22.48 -16.48 10.62
N VAL A 275 21.44 -15.86 11.19
CA VAL A 275 20.34 -15.25 10.47
C VAL A 275 20.17 -13.81 10.93
N SER A 276 20.08 -12.88 9.99
CA SER A 276 19.78 -11.47 10.25
C SER A 276 18.46 -11.04 9.60
N THR A 277 17.95 -9.90 10.06
CA THR A 277 16.73 -9.33 9.49
C THR A 277 17.06 -8.65 8.17
N HIS A 278 16.58 -9.21 7.06
CA HIS A 278 16.75 -8.66 5.71
C HIS A 278 15.54 -7.88 5.23
N LEU A 279 14.34 -8.31 5.62
CA LEU A 279 13.07 -7.66 5.35
C LEU A 279 12.38 -7.25 6.65
N GLY A 280 11.58 -6.19 6.60
CA GLY A 280 10.82 -5.72 7.76
C GLY A 280 9.83 -6.75 8.28
N PRO A 281 9.44 -6.64 9.55
CA PRO A 281 8.28 -7.35 10.06
C PRO A 281 7.02 -6.71 9.46
N TYR A 282 6.30 -7.47 8.66
CA TYR A 282 4.98 -7.06 8.18
C TYR A 282 3.90 -7.57 9.14
N ILE A 283 2.76 -6.88 9.15
CA ILE A 283 1.66 -7.21 10.04
C ILE A 283 0.82 -8.36 9.47
N ASP A 284 0.35 -9.24 10.35
CA ASP A 284 -0.59 -10.29 9.97
C ASP A 284 -2.03 -9.75 9.92
N LEU A 285 -2.85 -10.32 9.04
CA LEU A 285 -4.27 -9.95 8.84
C LEU A 285 -5.07 -9.90 10.15
N SER A 286 -4.87 -10.91 11.02
CA SER A 286 -5.57 -11.00 12.31
C SER A 286 -5.24 -9.85 13.26
N ASN A 287 -4.00 -9.35 13.19
CA ASN A 287 -3.54 -8.25 14.03
C ASN A 287 -4.10 -6.91 13.58
N VAL A 288 -4.34 -6.72 12.28
CA VAL A 288 -4.97 -5.51 11.74
C VAL A 288 -6.37 -5.32 12.31
N GLY A 289 -7.20 -6.38 12.30
CA GLY A 289 -8.55 -6.33 12.86
C GLY A 289 -8.55 -6.03 14.36
N THR A 290 -7.63 -6.65 15.09
CA THR A 290 -7.47 -6.42 16.56
C THR A 290 -7.04 -4.97 16.83
N LEU A 291 -6.12 -4.41 16.04
CA LEU A 291 -5.68 -3.03 16.14
C LEU A 291 -6.82 -2.03 15.91
N LEU A 292 -7.59 -2.19 14.84
CA LEU A 292 -8.70 -1.31 14.51
C LEU A 292 -9.78 -1.33 15.61
N THR A 293 -10.17 -2.52 16.07
CA THR A 293 -11.18 -2.64 17.14
C THR A 293 -10.66 -2.16 18.49
N GLY A 294 -9.38 -2.43 18.80
CA GLY A 294 -8.72 -2.00 20.04
C GLY A 294 -8.59 -0.48 20.14
N THR A 295 -8.41 0.22 19.02
CA THR A 295 -8.41 1.69 18.96
C THR A 295 -9.81 2.30 18.86
N GLY A 296 -10.85 1.46 18.84
CA GLY A 296 -12.25 1.84 18.89
C GLY A 296 -12.84 2.28 17.56
N PHE A 297 -12.25 1.87 16.44
CA PHE A 297 -12.90 1.96 15.14
C PHE A 297 -14.05 0.96 15.05
N LYS A 298 -15.06 1.29 14.26
CA LYS A 298 -16.26 0.48 14.04
C LYS A 298 -16.29 -0.06 12.61
N LEU A 299 -17.04 -1.13 12.42
CA LEU A 299 -17.31 -1.76 11.13
C LEU A 299 -16.02 -2.04 10.33
N PRO A 300 -14.96 -2.60 10.95
CA PRO A 300 -13.74 -2.90 10.20
C PRO A 300 -14.02 -3.94 9.11
N THR A 301 -13.68 -3.61 7.88
CA THR A 301 -13.70 -4.53 6.75
C THR A 301 -12.27 -4.66 6.26
N ILE A 302 -11.78 -5.89 6.15
CA ILE A 302 -10.40 -6.15 5.75
C ILE A 302 -10.42 -7.13 4.60
N ASP A 303 -9.69 -6.80 3.54
CA ASP A 303 -9.53 -7.57 2.32
C ASP A 303 -8.05 -7.83 2.05
N VAL A 304 -7.72 -8.88 1.32
CA VAL A 304 -6.34 -9.27 1.00
C VAL A 304 -6.22 -9.61 -0.46
N ASP A 305 -5.27 -8.97 -1.13
CA ASP A 305 -4.85 -9.30 -2.47
C ASP A 305 -3.45 -9.92 -2.45
N ASP A 306 -3.29 -11.07 -3.10
CA ASP A 306 -1.98 -11.66 -3.39
C ASP A 306 -1.58 -11.30 -4.83
N ILE A 307 -0.50 -10.54 -4.98
CA ILE A 307 0.01 -10.04 -6.26
C ILE A 307 1.32 -10.76 -6.57
N GLN A 308 1.45 -11.31 -7.76
CA GLN A 308 2.69 -11.91 -8.26
C GLN A 308 3.29 -11.04 -9.35
N ILE A 309 4.59 -10.80 -9.28
CA ILE A 309 5.35 -9.96 -10.21
C ILE A 309 6.56 -10.76 -10.69
N GLY A 310 6.68 -10.87 -12.00
CA GLY A 310 7.85 -11.48 -12.65
C GLY A 310 9.04 -10.51 -12.71
N TYR A 311 10.22 -11.00 -12.37
CA TYR A 311 11.48 -10.27 -12.50
C TYR A 311 12.52 -11.11 -13.23
N PRO A 312 13.44 -10.48 -14.01
CA PRO A 312 14.50 -11.20 -14.68
C PRO A 312 15.42 -11.97 -13.71
N ASN A 313 15.66 -11.41 -12.53
CA ASN A 313 16.47 -12.03 -11.46
C ASN A 313 16.34 -11.26 -10.15
N MET A 314 16.86 -11.83 -9.06
CA MET A 314 16.83 -11.25 -7.72
C MET A 314 17.51 -9.88 -7.63
N MET A 315 18.57 -9.62 -8.41
CA MET A 315 19.30 -8.35 -8.34
C MET A 315 18.46 -7.20 -8.88
N VAL A 316 17.69 -7.44 -9.97
CA VAL A 316 16.73 -6.48 -10.53
C VAL A 316 15.61 -6.21 -9.54
N LEU A 317 15.06 -7.25 -8.89
CA LEU A 317 14.07 -7.08 -7.82
C LEU A 317 14.61 -6.17 -6.71
N MET A 318 15.83 -6.43 -6.22
CA MET A 318 16.45 -5.62 -5.18
C MET A 318 16.73 -4.18 -5.61
N GLU A 319 17.11 -3.97 -6.88
CA GLU A 319 17.24 -2.63 -7.44
C GLU A 319 15.90 -1.88 -7.43
N HIS A 320 14.82 -2.53 -7.87
CA HIS A 320 13.48 -1.94 -7.86
C HIS A 320 13.05 -1.57 -6.44
N LEU A 321 13.21 -2.46 -5.46
CA LEU A 321 12.92 -2.16 -4.05
C LEU A 321 13.75 -0.97 -3.54
N GLY A 322 15.03 -0.92 -3.88
CA GLY A 322 15.91 0.21 -3.53
C GLY A 322 15.47 1.53 -4.16
N ARG A 323 15.04 1.51 -5.43
CA ARG A 323 14.54 2.68 -6.18
C ARG A 323 13.17 3.15 -5.70
N MET A 324 12.34 2.25 -5.21
CA MET A 324 11.07 2.56 -4.53
C MET A 324 11.30 3.17 -3.14
N GLY A 325 12.50 3.03 -2.56
CA GLY A 325 12.79 3.41 -1.19
C GLY A 325 12.38 2.35 -0.17
N GLU A 326 12.15 1.11 -0.62
CA GLU A 326 11.70 -0.05 0.22
C GLU A 326 12.87 -0.90 0.71
N GLY A 327 14.03 -0.30 0.92
CA GLY A 327 15.16 -0.97 1.57
C GLY A 327 14.87 -1.27 3.05
N ASN A 328 15.59 -2.26 3.58
CA ASN A 328 15.51 -2.63 5.00
C ASN A 328 15.92 -1.46 5.91
N ALA A 329 15.04 -1.08 6.82
CA ALA A 329 15.23 -0.03 7.82
C ALA A 329 15.05 -0.55 9.26
N CYS A 330 15.10 -1.86 9.48
CA CYS A 330 15.01 -2.42 10.84
C CYS A 330 16.20 -1.98 11.70
N LEU A 331 15.97 -1.75 12.98
CA LEU A 331 17.03 -1.37 13.92
C LEU A 331 18.06 -2.51 14.12
N ASN A 332 17.61 -3.76 14.09
CA ASN A 332 18.44 -4.95 14.26
C ASN A 332 19.05 -5.49 12.95
N ARG A 333 19.00 -4.73 11.84
CA ARG A 333 19.62 -5.14 10.58
C ARG A 333 21.13 -5.22 10.69
N LYS A 334 21.77 -6.09 9.91
CA LYS A 334 23.21 -6.02 9.69
C LYS A 334 23.58 -4.77 8.90
N GLU A 335 24.62 -4.07 9.33
CA GLU A 335 25.11 -2.90 8.60
C GLU A 335 25.69 -3.28 7.23
N ARG A 336 26.29 -4.45 7.12
CA ARG A 336 26.90 -4.97 5.89
C ARG A 336 26.58 -6.44 5.71
N VAL A 337 26.09 -6.78 4.55
CA VAL A 337 25.92 -8.15 4.08
C VAL A 337 26.96 -8.41 2.98
N GLY A 338 27.67 -9.52 3.07
CA GLY A 338 28.72 -9.86 2.12
C GLY A 338 28.16 -10.11 0.71
N LEU A 339 28.88 -9.71 -0.32
CA LEU A 339 28.49 -9.96 -1.72
C LEU A 339 28.22 -11.45 -1.98
N GLY A 340 29.02 -12.34 -1.34
CA GLY A 340 28.84 -13.78 -1.47
C GLY A 340 27.47 -14.27 -0.98
N THR A 341 26.91 -13.65 0.07
CA THR A 341 25.55 -13.98 0.55
C THR A 341 24.49 -13.59 -0.49
N PHE A 342 24.62 -12.43 -1.11
CA PHE A 342 23.69 -12.00 -2.16
C PHE A 342 23.78 -12.89 -3.41
N VAL A 343 24.99 -13.28 -3.83
CA VAL A 343 25.17 -14.20 -4.96
C VAL A 343 24.58 -15.57 -4.63
N GLY A 344 24.85 -16.10 -3.42
CA GLY A 344 24.26 -17.35 -2.97
C GLY A 344 22.74 -17.30 -2.91
N ALA A 345 22.17 -16.23 -2.40
CA ALA A 345 20.73 -16.02 -2.36
C ALA A 345 20.12 -15.93 -3.76
N ALA A 346 20.79 -15.28 -4.70
CA ALA A 346 20.32 -15.19 -6.09
C ALA A 346 20.30 -16.57 -6.78
N CYS A 347 21.29 -17.42 -6.53
CA CYS A 347 21.31 -18.79 -7.04
C CYS A 347 20.15 -19.61 -6.44
N LEU A 348 19.94 -19.51 -5.13
CA LEU A 348 18.84 -20.18 -4.44
C LEU A 348 17.48 -19.68 -4.91
N TYR A 349 17.34 -18.38 -5.12
CA TYR A 349 16.09 -17.79 -5.61
C TYR A 349 15.70 -18.35 -6.99
N ASN A 350 16.64 -18.34 -7.93
CA ASN A 350 16.40 -18.86 -9.28
C ASN A 350 16.09 -20.36 -9.29
N GLU A 351 16.66 -21.14 -8.36
CA GLU A 351 16.40 -22.57 -8.27
C GLU A 351 15.06 -22.90 -7.61
N LEU A 352 14.68 -22.14 -6.56
CA LEU A 352 13.50 -22.43 -5.75
C LEU A 352 12.22 -21.79 -6.27
N TYR A 353 12.34 -20.63 -6.92
CA TYR A 353 11.19 -19.80 -7.31
C TYR A 353 11.32 -19.27 -8.75
N PRO A 354 11.51 -20.17 -9.73
CA PRO A 354 11.53 -19.78 -11.13
C PRO A 354 10.15 -19.26 -11.56
N ASN A 355 10.12 -18.38 -12.54
CA ASN A 355 8.89 -17.98 -13.21
C ASN A 355 8.56 -18.99 -14.32
N ASP A 356 7.40 -19.62 -14.25
CA ASP A 356 6.97 -20.63 -15.22
C ASP A 356 6.57 -19.99 -16.58
N GLU A 357 6.25 -18.69 -16.60
CA GLU A 357 5.79 -17.99 -17.80
C GLU A 357 6.95 -17.35 -18.59
N ASP A 358 8.00 -16.90 -17.89
CA ASP A 358 9.15 -16.19 -18.46
C ASP A 358 10.47 -16.73 -17.86
N ASP A 359 11.58 -16.54 -18.56
CA ASP A 359 12.93 -16.90 -18.07
C ASP A 359 13.36 -15.91 -16.94
N GLY A 360 12.83 -16.10 -15.73
CA GLY A 360 13.04 -15.21 -14.59
C GLY A 360 12.63 -15.81 -13.25
N ILE A 361 12.28 -14.94 -12.32
CA ILE A 361 11.84 -15.28 -10.97
C ILE A 361 10.49 -14.65 -10.66
N VAL A 362 9.75 -15.23 -9.72
CA VAL A 362 8.50 -14.69 -9.19
C VAL A 362 8.74 -14.02 -7.84
N ALA A 363 8.18 -12.85 -7.62
CA ALA A 363 8.10 -12.19 -6.33
C ALA A 363 6.63 -11.99 -5.95
N SER A 364 6.24 -12.49 -4.77
CA SER A 364 4.87 -12.39 -4.27
C SER A 364 4.74 -11.25 -3.27
N ALA A 365 3.69 -10.45 -3.41
CA ALA A 365 3.34 -9.39 -2.48
C ALA A 365 1.89 -9.59 -2.00
N GLN A 366 1.72 -9.73 -0.71
CA GLN A 366 0.41 -9.75 -0.07
C GLN A 366 0.07 -8.34 0.36
N ILE A 367 -1.06 -7.81 -0.10
CA ILE A 367 -1.52 -6.48 0.28
C ILE A 367 -2.82 -6.60 1.07
N ILE A 368 -2.81 -6.01 2.25
CA ILE A 368 -3.98 -5.91 3.14
C ILE A 368 -4.61 -4.54 2.93
N TYR A 369 -5.88 -4.54 2.55
CA TYR A 369 -6.70 -3.34 2.47
C TYR A 369 -7.64 -3.31 3.67
N GLY A 370 -7.72 -2.17 4.33
CA GLY A 370 -8.59 -1.99 5.47
C GLY A 370 -9.48 -0.78 5.34
N ILE A 371 -10.74 -0.95 5.71
CA ILE A 371 -11.74 0.10 5.83
C ILE A 371 -12.27 0.07 7.25
N ALA A 372 -12.35 1.22 7.90
CA ALA A 372 -12.92 1.35 9.23
C ALA A 372 -13.53 2.73 9.45
N TRP A 373 -14.47 2.84 10.37
CA TRP A 373 -15.26 4.05 10.58
C TRP A 373 -15.08 4.59 11.99
N LYS A 374 -15.03 5.91 12.11
CA LYS A 374 -15.19 6.53 13.43
C LYS A 374 -16.61 6.37 13.90
N GLU A 375 -16.77 6.05 15.19
CA GLU A 375 -18.07 5.80 15.81
C GLU A 375 -19.06 6.95 15.62
N HIS A 376 -20.29 6.61 15.24
CA HIS A 376 -21.43 7.52 15.15
C HIS A 376 -22.74 6.79 15.55
N ASN A 377 -23.66 7.53 16.15
CA ASN A 377 -24.92 6.96 16.66
C ASN A 377 -25.85 6.42 15.56
N MET A 378 -25.70 6.89 14.32
CA MET A 378 -26.53 6.46 13.17
C MET A 378 -26.00 5.18 12.50
N GLN A 379 -24.84 4.68 12.91
CA GLN A 379 -24.29 3.45 12.35
C GLN A 379 -25.14 2.25 12.73
N GLN A 380 -25.26 1.30 11.80
CA GLN A 380 -26.01 0.06 12.04
C GLN A 380 -25.42 -0.69 13.23
N GLN A 381 -26.29 -0.97 14.21
CA GLN A 381 -25.94 -1.79 15.35
C GLN A 381 -26.21 -3.27 15.04
N PRO A 382 -25.40 -4.19 15.58
CA PRO A 382 -25.70 -5.62 15.47
C PRO A 382 -27.13 -5.92 15.99
N LEU A 383 -27.86 -6.72 15.23
CA LEU A 383 -29.17 -7.18 15.67
C LEU A 383 -29.03 -7.97 16.96
N LYS A 384 -30.02 -7.83 17.84
CA LYS A 384 -30.08 -8.60 19.11
C LYS A 384 -30.09 -10.09 18.80
N ARG A 385 -29.39 -10.90 19.59
CA ARG A 385 -29.46 -12.36 19.50
C ARG A 385 -30.92 -12.82 19.59
N GLY A 386 -31.34 -13.72 18.68
CA GLY A 386 -32.70 -14.22 18.60
C GLY A 386 -33.67 -13.33 17.83
N SER A 387 -33.23 -12.25 17.17
CA SER A 387 -34.09 -11.39 16.33
C SER A 387 -34.34 -11.95 14.93
N ALA A 388 -33.75 -13.08 14.56
CA ALA A 388 -33.99 -13.73 13.28
C ALA A 388 -35.44 -14.25 13.21
N THR A 389 -36.20 -13.71 12.26
CA THR A 389 -37.61 -14.08 12.03
C THR A 389 -37.78 -15.21 11.03
N HIS A 390 -36.74 -15.52 10.26
CA HIS A 390 -36.76 -16.56 9.22
C HIS A 390 -35.64 -17.57 9.48
N ARG A 391 -35.92 -18.85 9.22
CA ARG A 391 -34.89 -19.90 9.23
C ARG A 391 -34.19 -19.98 7.88
N MET A 392 -32.91 -20.41 7.88
CA MET A 392 -32.18 -20.65 6.63
C MET A 392 -32.88 -21.64 5.68
N THR A 393 -33.70 -22.52 6.20
CA THR A 393 -34.53 -23.47 5.44
C THR A 393 -35.67 -22.81 4.67
N ASP A 394 -36.05 -21.58 5.02
CA ASP A 394 -37.20 -20.88 4.43
C ASP A 394 -36.75 -19.99 3.23
N ILE A 395 -35.46 -19.96 2.93
CA ILE A 395 -34.88 -19.31 1.77
C ILE A 395 -34.75 -20.35 0.65
N ARG A 396 -35.72 -20.33 -0.26
CA ARG A 396 -35.68 -21.14 -1.50
C ARG A 396 -35.27 -20.27 -2.69
#